data_fc9e2a3e5cc0874ee7b0b371d3c9c956
#
_entry.id   fc9e2a3e5cc0874ee7b0b371d3c9c956
#
_cell.length_a   1.000
_cell.length_b   1.000
_cell.length_c   1.000
_cell.angle_alpha   90.00
_cell.angle_beta   90.00
_cell.angle_gamma   90.00
#
_symmetry.space_group_name_H-M   'P 1'
#
loop_
_entity.id
_entity.type
_entity.pdbx_description
1 polymer ?
#
loop_
_entity_poly.entity_id
_entity_poly.type
_entity_poly.pdbx_seq_one_letter_code
_entity_poly.pdbx_strand_id
1 'polypeptide(L)'
;NEIGPFCSMPSLNLSGDELLTVGEPDSSGDYYFAAFDLDGNELARSSQPVGSFDAVMMKRPNGYLLDTGYMWELYAPDGTFLEKSLPVGERETLCQLCGDFCTFDVFLPLEENAFLAVGHHGKATEPDEPVVFRITTDF
;
A
#
# COMPACT_ATOMS: atom_id res chain seq x y z
N ASN A 1 -14.62 3.53 20.03
CA ASN A 1 -13.36 4.29 20.02
C ASN A 1 -13.10 4.86 18.64
N GLU A 2 -12.71 6.10 18.59
CA GLU A 2 -12.29 6.74 17.35
C GLU A 2 -10.95 6.17 16.89
N ILE A 3 -10.85 5.87 15.61
CA ILE A 3 -9.60 5.43 14.99
C ILE A 3 -8.78 6.66 14.60
N GLY A 4 -7.85 7.02 15.48
CA GLY A 4 -6.87 8.06 15.23
C GLY A 4 -7.42 9.47 15.01
N PRO A 5 -6.58 10.48 15.09
CA PRO A 5 -6.95 11.88 14.93
C PRO A 5 -6.82 12.34 13.47
N PHE A 6 -7.37 11.59 12.52
CA PHE A 6 -7.34 11.99 11.12
C PHE A 6 -8.59 12.79 10.75
N CYS A 7 -8.41 13.89 10.04
CA CYS A 7 -9.50 14.67 9.47
C CYS A 7 -10.19 13.94 8.30
N SER A 8 -9.43 13.11 7.59
CA SER A 8 -9.96 12.24 6.56
C SER A 8 -9.09 10.99 6.42
N MET A 9 -9.68 9.89 5.98
CA MET A 9 -8.99 8.62 5.73
C MET A 9 -9.42 8.07 4.37
N PRO A 10 -8.80 8.55 3.28
CA PRO A 10 -9.19 8.12 1.93
C PRO A 10 -8.83 6.67 1.61
N SER A 11 -7.88 6.08 2.31
CA SER A 11 -7.47 4.68 2.11
C SER A 11 -7.51 3.92 3.41
N LEU A 12 -8.12 2.73 3.37
CA LEU A 12 -8.31 1.88 4.53
C LEU A 12 -8.32 0.42 4.09
N ASN A 13 -7.53 -0.43 4.73
CA ASN A 13 -7.65 -1.88 4.56
C ASN A 13 -7.22 -2.67 5.78
N LEU A 14 -7.77 -3.86 5.91
CA LEU A 14 -7.38 -4.82 6.93
C LEU A 14 -6.26 -5.71 6.37
N SER A 15 -5.16 -5.84 7.10
CA SER A 15 -4.05 -6.72 6.75
C SER A 15 -3.69 -7.56 7.98
N GLY A 16 -4.04 -8.84 7.94
CA GLY A 16 -3.93 -9.70 9.12
C GLY A 16 -4.84 -9.21 10.24
N ASP A 17 -4.25 -8.90 11.39
CA ASP A 17 -4.92 -8.38 12.59
C ASP A 17 -4.73 -6.87 12.78
N GLU A 18 -4.27 -6.17 11.76
CA GLU A 18 -4.04 -4.73 11.79
C GLU A 18 -4.88 -4.01 10.75
N LEU A 19 -5.37 -2.86 11.13
CA LEU A 19 -6.05 -1.94 10.26
C LEU A 19 -5.04 -0.93 9.73
N LEU A 20 -4.86 -0.90 8.43
CA LEU A 20 -3.93 0.01 7.76
C LEU A 20 -4.72 1.15 7.13
N THR A 21 -4.21 2.36 7.27
CA THR A 21 -4.87 3.55 6.74
C THR A 21 -3.88 4.57 6.24
N VAL A 22 -4.31 5.34 5.25
CA VAL A 22 -3.68 6.62 4.88
C VAL A 22 -4.68 7.69 5.22
N GLY A 23 -4.27 8.67 5.98
CA GLY A 23 -5.13 9.73 6.44
C GLY A 23 -4.42 11.07 6.54
N GLU A 24 -5.22 12.12 6.61
CA GLU A 24 -4.78 13.49 6.78
C GLU A 24 -4.99 13.90 8.25
N PRO A 25 -3.92 14.07 9.04
CA PRO A 25 -4.07 14.43 10.46
C PRO A 25 -4.53 15.87 10.68
N ASP A 26 -4.31 16.74 9.70
CA ASP A 26 -4.73 18.12 9.73
C ASP A 26 -5.14 18.57 8.31
N SER A 27 -5.40 19.83 8.12
CA SER A 27 -5.84 20.40 6.83
C SER A 27 -4.67 20.81 5.93
N SER A 28 -3.45 20.33 6.18
CA SER A 28 -2.27 20.75 5.42
C SER A 28 -2.19 20.15 4.01
N GLY A 29 -2.96 19.10 3.74
CA GLY A 29 -2.88 18.35 2.49
C GLY A 29 -1.85 17.22 2.50
N ASP A 30 -1.12 17.04 3.60
CA ASP A 30 -0.19 15.94 3.77
C ASP A 30 -0.90 14.70 4.32
N TYR A 31 -0.65 13.55 3.71
CA TYR A 31 -1.21 12.27 4.09
C TYR A 31 -0.17 11.41 4.75
N TYR A 32 -0.57 10.74 5.84
CA TYR A 32 0.30 9.85 6.60
C TYR A 32 -0.27 8.44 6.62
N PHE A 33 0.60 7.46 6.56
CA PHE A 33 0.27 6.07 6.84
C PHE A 33 0.18 5.88 8.35
N ALA A 34 -0.79 5.07 8.79
CA ALA A 34 -0.86 4.59 10.15
C ALA A 34 -1.42 3.17 10.21
N ALA A 35 -1.00 2.43 11.23
CA ALA A 35 -1.49 1.10 11.53
C ALA A 35 -2.11 1.09 12.93
N PHE A 36 -3.22 0.39 13.06
CA PHE A 36 -3.96 0.22 14.32
C PHE A 36 -4.22 -1.25 14.59
N ASP A 37 -4.24 -1.64 15.86
CA ASP A 37 -4.78 -2.94 16.22
C ASP A 37 -6.32 -2.93 16.16
N LEU A 38 -6.93 -4.09 16.37
CA LEU A 38 -8.40 -4.21 16.31
C LEU A 38 -9.11 -3.59 17.49
N ASP A 39 -8.40 -3.19 18.54
CA ASP A 39 -8.92 -2.43 19.67
C ASP A 39 -8.86 -0.91 19.44
N GLY A 40 -8.27 -0.48 18.32
CA GLY A 40 -8.13 0.92 17.93
C GLY A 40 -6.88 1.60 18.46
N ASN A 41 -5.92 0.85 18.98
CA ASN A 41 -4.64 1.42 19.41
C ASN A 41 -3.72 1.64 18.22
N GLU A 42 -3.10 2.81 18.14
CA GLU A 42 -2.12 3.12 17.11
C GLU A 42 -0.83 2.34 17.35
N LEU A 43 -0.42 1.54 16.37
CA LEU A 43 0.79 0.72 16.43
C LEU A 43 1.96 1.40 15.72
N ALA A 44 1.69 2.12 14.64
CA ALA A 44 2.69 2.78 13.84
C ALA A 44 2.11 3.98 13.12
N ARG A 45 2.95 4.97 12.85
CA ARG A 45 2.64 6.11 11.99
C ARG A 45 3.87 6.43 11.15
N SER A 46 3.69 6.70 9.87
CA SER A 46 4.80 7.03 9.00
C SER A 46 5.54 8.28 9.49
N SER A 47 6.86 8.20 9.47
CA SER A 47 7.75 9.30 9.91
C SER A 47 7.74 10.49 8.94
N GLN A 48 7.17 10.33 7.76
CA GLN A 48 7.03 11.35 6.74
C GLN A 48 5.74 11.16 5.95
N PRO A 49 5.27 12.19 5.24
CA PRO A 49 4.10 12.04 4.38
C PRO A 49 4.31 10.96 3.31
N VAL A 50 3.24 10.22 3.02
CA VAL A 50 3.22 9.23 1.95
C VAL A 50 2.98 9.89 0.60
N GLY A 51 3.43 9.24 -0.48
CA GLY A 51 3.40 9.82 -1.82
C GLY A 51 2.03 9.90 -2.48
N SER A 52 1.00 9.31 -1.87
CA SER A 52 -0.36 9.32 -2.42
C SER A 52 -1.38 9.10 -1.31
N PHE A 53 -2.55 9.73 -1.45
CA PHE A 53 -3.69 9.47 -0.59
C PHE A 53 -4.39 8.13 -0.89
N ASP A 54 -4.16 7.58 -2.08
CA ASP A 54 -4.79 6.34 -2.57
C ASP A 54 -3.72 5.26 -2.70
N ALA A 55 -3.34 4.69 -1.57
CA ALA A 55 -2.30 3.67 -1.50
C ALA A 55 -2.89 2.28 -1.27
N VAL A 56 -2.30 1.29 -1.93
CA VAL A 56 -2.51 -0.12 -1.59
C VAL A 56 -1.49 -0.49 -0.53
N MET A 57 -1.93 -1.09 0.57
CA MET A 57 -1.12 -1.26 1.76
C MET A 57 -1.08 -2.73 2.18
N MET A 58 0.07 -3.15 2.72
CA MET A 58 0.25 -4.50 3.23
C MET A 58 1.19 -4.51 4.43
N LYS A 59 0.79 -5.24 5.47
CA LYS A 59 1.70 -5.57 6.58
C LYS A 59 2.66 -6.69 6.13
N ARG A 60 3.91 -6.56 6.55
CA ARG A 60 4.96 -7.56 6.35
C ARG A 60 5.61 -7.90 7.69
N PRO A 61 6.33 -9.05 7.79
CA PRO A 61 7.03 -9.39 9.04
C PRO A 61 8.01 -8.33 9.52
N ASN A 62 8.62 -7.59 8.60
CA ASN A 62 9.62 -6.55 8.88
C ASN A 62 9.10 -5.12 8.68
N GLY A 63 7.79 -4.92 8.62
CA GLY A 63 7.19 -3.60 8.49
C GLY A 63 6.01 -3.54 7.55
N TYR A 64 5.93 -2.46 6.77
CA TYR A 64 4.79 -2.20 5.90
C TYR A 64 5.25 -1.84 4.49
N LEU A 65 4.46 -2.26 3.51
CA LEU A 65 4.63 -1.93 2.11
C LEU A 65 3.41 -1.12 1.63
N LEU A 66 3.67 0.01 1.00
CA LEU A 66 2.64 0.84 0.37
C LEU A 66 2.94 1.00 -1.13
N ASP A 67 1.95 0.71 -1.97
CA ASP A 67 1.97 1.08 -3.39
C ASP A 67 1.26 2.41 -3.56
N THR A 68 2.01 3.44 -3.91
CA THR A 68 1.50 4.79 -4.09
C THR A 68 1.04 5.08 -5.52
N GLY A 69 1.07 4.07 -6.39
CA GLY A 69 0.74 4.22 -7.80
C GLY A 69 1.97 4.45 -8.68
N TYR A 70 3.00 5.09 -8.15
CA TYR A 70 4.25 5.38 -8.87
C TYR A 70 5.42 4.58 -8.34
N MET A 71 5.50 4.42 -7.03
CA MET A 71 6.57 3.76 -6.32
C MET A 71 6.02 2.98 -5.16
N TRP A 72 6.78 2.02 -4.70
CA TRP A 72 6.52 1.34 -3.44
C TRP A 72 7.35 2.00 -2.35
N GLU A 73 6.70 2.24 -1.23
CA GLU A 73 7.34 2.81 -0.05
C GLU A 73 7.38 1.75 1.04
N LEU A 74 8.55 1.60 1.67
CA LEU A 74 8.77 0.67 2.77
C LEU A 74 8.89 1.42 4.08
N TYR A 75 8.22 0.90 5.08
CA TYR A 75 8.24 1.41 6.45
C TYR A 75 8.58 0.30 7.43
N ALA A 76 9.38 0.64 8.43
CA ALA A 76 9.67 -0.24 9.56
C ALA A 76 8.40 -0.48 10.41
N PRO A 77 8.42 -1.48 11.31
CA PRO A 77 7.27 -1.76 12.16
C PRO A 77 6.79 -0.59 13.03
N ASP A 78 7.67 0.35 13.34
CA ASP A 78 7.32 1.55 14.10
C ASP A 78 6.85 2.73 13.22
N GLY A 79 6.81 2.55 11.90
CA GLY A 79 6.44 3.59 10.95
C GLY A 79 7.59 4.42 10.41
N THR A 80 8.83 4.14 10.80
CA THR A 80 10.01 4.82 10.24
C THR A 80 10.13 4.49 8.75
N PHE A 81 10.23 5.53 7.92
CA PHE A 81 10.45 5.37 6.49
C PHE A 81 11.82 4.74 6.24
N LEU A 82 11.86 3.69 5.44
CA LEU A 82 13.09 2.99 5.11
C LEU A 82 13.60 3.38 3.72
N GLU A 83 12.79 3.14 2.71
CA GLU A 83 13.18 3.45 1.34
C GLU A 83 11.97 3.45 0.40
N LYS A 84 12.13 4.11 -0.73
CA LYS A 84 11.30 3.90 -1.91
C LYS A 84 11.86 2.68 -2.62
N SER A 85 11.23 1.59 -2.41
CA SER A 85 11.65 0.32 -2.94
C SER A 85 10.81 -0.03 -4.15
N LEU A 86 11.28 -0.90 -4.89
CA LEU A 86 10.94 -1.19 -6.25
C LEU A 86 11.16 -0.01 -7.13
N PRO A 87 12.27 -0.13 -7.81
CA PRO A 87 12.49 0.67 -8.98
C PRO A 87 11.21 0.68 -9.80
N VAL A 88 10.85 1.83 -10.25
CA VAL A 88 9.83 2.03 -11.28
C VAL A 88 9.91 0.94 -12.36
N GLY A 89 11.11 0.42 -12.62
CA GLY A 89 11.36 -0.65 -13.56
C GLY A 89 10.66 -1.98 -13.29
N GLU A 90 10.51 -2.41 -12.03
CA GLU A 90 9.76 -3.64 -11.75
C GLU A 90 8.26 -3.44 -11.94
N ARG A 91 7.74 -2.30 -11.55
CA ARG A 91 6.36 -1.93 -11.83
C ARG A 91 6.11 -1.80 -13.33
N GLU A 92 7.01 -1.17 -14.05
CA GLU A 92 6.94 -1.08 -15.52
C GLU A 92 6.92 -2.46 -16.14
N THR A 93 7.73 -3.38 -15.64
CA THR A 93 7.73 -4.77 -16.12
C THR A 93 6.39 -5.44 -15.87
N LEU A 94 5.80 -5.27 -14.69
CA LEU A 94 4.46 -5.79 -14.39
C LEU A 94 3.41 -5.14 -15.30
N CYS A 95 3.48 -3.84 -15.51
CA CYS A 95 2.59 -3.14 -16.42
C CYS A 95 2.76 -3.59 -17.88
N GLN A 96 3.98 -3.89 -18.32
CA GLN A 96 4.23 -4.46 -19.63
C GLN A 96 3.62 -5.85 -19.80
N LEU A 97 3.67 -6.67 -18.73
CA LEU A 97 3.03 -7.98 -18.74
C LEU A 97 1.50 -7.90 -18.77
N CYS A 98 0.93 -6.86 -18.18
CA CYS A 98 -0.51 -6.60 -18.20
C CYS A 98 -1.01 -5.89 -19.44
N GLY A 99 -0.11 -5.36 -20.28
CA GLY A 99 -0.45 -4.47 -21.38
C GLY A 99 -0.35 -2.99 -20.98
N ASP A 100 -1.20 -2.15 -21.54
CA ASP A 100 -1.03 -0.70 -21.46
C ASP A 100 -1.34 -0.08 -20.10
N PHE A 101 -2.09 -0.77 -19.22
CA PHE A 101 -2.54 -0.21 -17.97
C PHE A 101 -2.84 -1.26 -16.92
N CYS A 102 -2.17 -1.14 -15.77
CA CYS A 102 -2.32 -2.05 -14.63
C CYS A 102 -2.55 -1.24 -13.35
N THR A 103 -3.62 -1.55 -12.65
CA THR A 103 -3.91 -0.98 -11.32
C THR A 103 -4.03 -2.10 -10.30
N PHE A 104 -3.33 -2.00 -9.20
CA PHE A 104 -3.46 -2.94 -8.09
C PHE A 104 -4.52 -2.44 -7.11
N ASP A 105 -5.37 -3.36 -6.68
CA ASP A 105 -6.45 -3.10 -5.74
C ASP A 105 -6.13 -3.60 -4.34
N VAL A 106 -5.44 -4.74 -4.25
CA VAL A 106 -5.09 -5.35 -2.96
C VAL A 106 -3.81 -6.16 -3.06
N PHE A 107 -3.04 -6.17 -1.97
CA PHE A 107 -1.90 -7.06 -1.77
C PHE A 107 -2.26 -8.09 -0.69
N LEU A 108 -2.03 -9.36 -0.98
CA LEU A 108 -2.29 -10.47 -0.08
C LEU A 108 -0.98 -11.16 0.29
N PRO A 109 -0.52 -11.02 1.56
CA PRO A 109 0.70 -11.69 2.01
C PRO A 109 0.58 -13.21 1.90
N LEU A 110 1.64 -13.87 1.44
CA LEU A 110 1.75 -15.32 1.36
C LEU A 110 2.81 -15.85 2.32
N GLU A 111 4.03 -15.40 2.10
CA GLU A 111 5.23 -15.80 2.82
C GLU A 111 6.01 -14.54 3.18
N GLU A 112 7.10 -14.69 3.91
CA GLU A 112 7.92 -13.57 4.37
C GLU A 112 8.32 -12.61 3.23
N ASN A 113 8.64 -13.15 2.07
CA ASN A 113 9.11 -12.37 0.92
C ASN A 113 8.21 -12.49 -0.32
N ALA A 114 7.01 -13.00 -0.18
CA ALA A 114 6.10 -13.20 -1.31
C ALA A 114 4.68 -12.74 -0.99
N PHE A 115 4.00 -12.22 -2.00
CA PHE A 115 2.61 -11.82 -1.90
C PHE A 115 1.90 -11.90 -3.26
N LEU A 116 0.58 -11.93 -3.22
CA LEU A 116 -0.24 -11.77 -4.42
C LEU A 116 -0.60 -10.29 -4.59
N ALA A 117 -0.33 -9.77 -5.76
CA ALA A 117 -0.85 -8.48 -6.19
C ALA A 117 -2.07 -8.72 -7.07
N VAL A 118 -3.21 -8.30 -6.60
CA VAL A 118 -4.49 -8.47 -7.27
C VAL A 118 -4.97 -7.12 -7.77
N GLY A 119 -5.35 -7.06 -9.02
CA GLY A 119 -5.80 -5.82 -9.62
C GLY A 119 -6.53 -6.05 -10.92
N HIS A 120 -6.50 -5.06 -11.78
CA HIS A 120 -7.12 -5.13 -13.08
C HIS A 120 -6.29 -4.36 -14.11
N HIS A 121 -6.42 -4.76 -15.35
CA HIS A 121 -5.93 -3.96 -16.46
C HIS A 121 -7.07 -3.64 -17.42
N GLY A 122 -6.97 -2.48 -18.03
CA GLY A 122 -7.94 -2.04 -19.00
C GLY A 122 -7.27 -1.38 -20.19
N LYS A 123 -7.93 -1.47 -21.31
CA LYS A 123 -7.67 -0.65 -22.49
C LYS A 123 -8.81 0.32 -22.66
N ALA A 124 -8.57 1.47 -23.25
CA ALA A 124 -9.56 2.54 -23.38
C ALA A 124 -10.87 2.10 -24.08
N THR A 125 -10.87 0.97 -24.79
CA THR A 125 -12.00 0.48 -25.58
C THR A 125 -12.50 -0.90 -25.17
N GLU A 126 -11.93 -1.50 -24.11
CA GLU A 126 -12.28 -2.85 -23.65
C GLU A 126 -12.63 -2.84 -22.17
N PRO A 127 -13.49 -3.79 -21.69
CA PRO A 127 -13.74 -3.97 -20.28
C PRO A 127 -12.45 -4.30 -19.51
N ASP A 128 -12.36 -3.85 -18.27
CA ASP A 128 -11.25 -4.19 -17.38
C ASP A 128 -11.21 -5.69 -17.13
N GLU A 129 -10.03 -6.27 -17.16
CA GLU A 129 -9.81 -7.68 -16.86
C GLU A 129 -9.08 -7.84 -15.53
N PRO A 130 -9.49 -8.80 -14.68
CA PRO A 130 -8.78 -9.09 -13.45
C PRO A 130 -7.41 -9.67 -13.74
N VAL A 131 -6.42 -9.29 -12.94
CA VAL A 131 -5.06 -9.83 -12.98
C VAL A 131 -4.60 -10.20 -11.59
N VAL A 132 -3.82 -11.28 -11.50
CA VAL A 132 -3.21 -11.73 -10.26
C VAL A 132 -1.75 -12.08 -10.54
N PHE A 133 -0.85 -11.45 -9.80
CA PHE A 133 0.57 -11.73 -9.87
C PHE A 133 1.09 -12.24 -8.53
N ARG A 134 1.91 -13.27 -8.57
CA ARG A 134 2.75 -13.63 -7.44
C ARG A 134 4.05 -12.86 -7.53
N ILE A 135 4.31 -12.04 -6.54
CA ILE A 135 5.50 -11.20 -6.48
C ILE A 135 6.39 -11.72 -5.37
N THR A 136 7.66 -11.89 -5.68
CA THR A 136 8.70 -12.21 -4.71
C THR A 136 9.66 -11.03 -4.62
N THR A 137 10.00 -10.65 -3.42
CA THR A 137 10.87 -9.50 -3.14
C THR A 137 12.01 -9.91 -2.22
N ASP A 138 13.13 -9.21 -2.30
CA ASP A 138 14.31 -9.40 -1.45
C ASP A 138 14.42 -8.37 -0.30
N PHE A 139 13.35 -7.65 -0.08
CA PHE A 139 13.29 -6.67 1.01
C PHE A 139 12.30 -7.01 2.10
#